data_94c659fab564c38b364beee813f785e5
#
_entry.id   94c659fab564c38b364beee813f785e5
#
_cell.length_a   1.000
_cell.length_b   1.000
_cell.length_c   1.000
_cell.angle_alpha   90.00
_cell.angle_beta   90.00
_cell.angle_gamma   90.00
#
_symmetry.space_group_name_H-M   'P 1'
#
loop_
_entity.id
_entity.type
_entity.pdbx_description
1 polymer ?
#
loop_
_entity_poly.entity_id
_entity_poly.type
_entity_poly.pdbx_seq_one_letter_code
_entity_poly.pdbx_strand_id
1 'polypeptide(L)'
;MTDLNTLFANLKQRNPNQEPFHQAVEEVFMSLDPFLAKNPKYTQQSLLERIVEPERVVMFRVTWQDDKGQVQVNRGYRVQMSSAIGPYKGGLRFHPTVDLGVLKFLAFEQVFKNALTTLPMGGGKGGSDFDPKGKPDAEVMRFCQAFMTELYRHIGADTDVPAGDIGVGGREIGYLFGQYKKIRNEFTSVLTGKGLEWGGSLIRPEATGYGCVYFAQAMLQTRNDSFEGKRVLISGSGNVAQYAAEKAIQLGAKVLTVSDSDGFVLFPDIGMTEAQLAALIELKEVRRERVATYAKEQGLQYFENQKPWGVAAEIALPCATQNELDEEAAKTLLANGCYVVAEGANMPSTLGAVEQFIKAGILYAPGKASNAGGVATSGLEMSQNAIRLSWAREEVDSRLFGIMQSIHESCLKYGKVGDKVNYVNGANIAGFVKVADAMLAQGF
;
A
#
# COMPACT_ATOMS: atom_id res chain seq x y z
N MET A 1 29.94 -13.63 -10.14
CA MET A 1 28.94 -13.18 -9.16
C MET A 1 28.92 -11.67 -9.22
N THR A 2 27.80 -11.08 -9.50
CA THR A 2 27.66 -9.63 -9.43
C THR A 2 27.79 -9.24 -7.95
N ASP A 3 28.80 -8.46 -7.62
CA ASP A 3 28.96 -7.87 -6.29
C ASP A 3 27.87 -6.79 -6.13
N LEU A 4 27.14 -6.84 -5.02
CA LEU A 4 26.08 -5.86 -4.74
C LEU A 4 26.60 -4.41 -4.76
N ASN A 5 27.84 -4.16 -4.34
CA ASN A 5 28.44 -2.84 -4.39
C ASN A 5 28.60 -2.34 -5.85
N THR A 6 29.01 -3.23 -6.75
CA THR A 6 29.09 -2.93 -8.18
C THR A 6 27.70 -2.68 -8.78
N LEU A 7 26.71 -3.48 -8.38
CA LEU A 7 25.31 -3.26 -8.79
C LEU A 7 24.80 -1.87 -8.37
N PHE A 8 25.01 -1.49 -7.11
CA PHE A 8 24.57 -0.18 -6.60
C PHE A 8 25.31 0.99 -7.26
N ALA A 9 26.63 0.87 -7.50
CA ALA A 9 27.38 1.88 -8.21
C ALA A 9 26.83 2.10 -9.63
N ASN A 10 26.57 1.02 -10.35
CA ASN A 10 26.01 1.07 -11.70
C ASN A 10 24.56 1.61 -11.68
N LEU A 11 23.74 1.21 -10.70
CA LEU A 11 22.39 1.72 -10.53
C LEU A 11 22.36 3.24 -10.34
N LYS A 12 23.21 3.76 -9.44
CA LYS A 12 23.32 5.20 -9.17
C LYS A 12 23.81 5.98 -10.40
N GLN A 13 24.79 5.42 -11.12
CA GLN A 13 25.32 6.04 -12.33
C GLN A 13 24.27 6.13 -13.45
N ARG A 14 23.48 5.07 -13.64
CA ARG A 14 22.43 5.02 -14.69
C ARG A 14 21.17 5.83 -14.32
N ASN A 15 20.94 6.10 -13.06
CA ASN A 15 19.76 6.78 -12.54
C ASN A 15 20.13 8.00 -11.68
N PRO A 16 20.79 9.00 -12.25
CA PRO A 16 21.21 10.17 -11.48
C PRO A 16 20.00 10.92 -10.91
N ASN A 17 20.13 11.46 -9.69
CA ASN A 17 19.11 12.24 -8.99
C ASN A 17 17.80 11.47 -8.72
N GLN A 18 17.87 10.15 -8.51
CA GLN A 18 16.72 9.31 -8.17
C GLN A 18 16.91 8.64 -6.80
N GLU A 19 17.24 9.42 -5.79
CA GLU A 19 17.57 8.96 -4.43
C GLU A 19 16.50 8.05 -3.82
N PRO A 20 15.18 8.32 -3.95
CA PRO A 20 14.16 7.41 -3.42
C PRO A 20 14.23 6.01 -4.05
N PHE A 21 14.55 5.93 -5.34
CA PHE A 21 14.71 4.64 -6.02
C PHE A 21 15.98 3.91 -5.58
N HIS A 22 17.10 4.65 -5.44
CA HIS A 22 18.35 4.05 -4.94
C HIS A 22 18.17 3.45 -3.56
N GLN A 23 17.54 4.19 -2.65
CA GLN A 23 17.27 3.75 -1.29
C GLN A 23 16.40 2.49 -1.26
N ALA A 24 15.32 2.45 -2.02
CA ALA A 24 14.44 1.30 -2.05
C ALA A 24 15.13 0.02 -2.55
N VAL A 25 15.96 0.14 -3.59
CA VAL A 25 16.77 -1.00 -4.08
C VAL A 25 17.76 -1.45 -3.01
N GLU A 26 18.46 -0.52 -2.37
CA GLU A 26 19.46 -0.81 -1.33
C GLU A 26 18.81 -1.55 -0.15
N GLU A 27 17.67 -1.08 0.36
CA GLU A 27 16.93 -1.70 1.48
C GLU A 27 16.50 -3.14 1.16
N VAL A 28 15.98 -3.38 -0.03
CA VAL A 28 15.56 -4.72 -0.44
C VAL A 28 16.78 -5.63 -0.56
N PHE A 29 17.84 -5.20 -1.24
CA PHE A 29 19.01 -6.05 -1.47
C PHE A 29 19.82 -6.31 -0.20
N MET A 30 19.86 -5.39 0.78
CA MET A 30 20.41 -5.67 2.10
C MET A 30 19.69 -6.83 2.79
N SER A 31 18.37 -6.92 2.64
CA SER A 31 17.59 -8.04 3.16
C SER A 31 17.87 -9.35 2.40
N LEU A 32 18.23 -9.27 1.11
CA LEU A 32 18.48 -10.43 0.25
C LEU A 32 19.90 -10.99 0.37
N ASP A 33 20.90 -10.20 0.78
CA ASP A 33 22.30 -10.58 0.76
C ASP A 33 22.60 -11.94 1.44
N PRO A 34 22.14 -12.20 2.69
CA PRO A 34 22.36 -13.50 3.33
C PRO A 34 21.64 -14.68 2.64
N PHE A 35 20.54 -14.39 1.95
CA PHE A 35 19.79 -15.37 1.18
C PHE A 35 20.48 -15.70 -0.15
N LEU A 36 20.96 -14.68 -0.87
CA LEU A 36 21.68 -14.84 -2.15
C LEU A 36 22.97 -15.63 -1.97
N ALA A 37 23.72 -15.41 -0.87
CA ALA A 37 24.91 -16.15 -0.54
C ALA A 37 24.66 -17.69 -0.47
N LYS A 38 23.47 -18.09 -0.04
CA LYS A 38 23.06 -19.51 0.08
C LYS A 38 22.36 -20.05 -1.18
N ASN A 39 21.97 -19.17 -2.11
CA ASN A 39 21.18 -19.52 -3.28
C ASN A 39 21.77 -18.93 -4.58
N PRO A 40 22.92 -19.42 -5.03
CA PRO A 40 23.69 -18.81 -6.13
C PRO A 40 22.96 -18.81 -7.48
N LYS A 41 21.87 -19.56 -7.66
CA LYS A 41 21.05 -19.51 -8.88
C LYS A 41 20.48 -18.11 -9.14
N TYR A 42 20.24 -17.31 -8.09
CA TYR A 42 19.68 -15.97 -8.21
C TYR A 42 20.72 -14.87 -8.52
N THR A 43 22.00 -15.21 -8.57
CA THR A 43 23.07 -14.30 -9.00
C THR A 43 23.54 -14.56 -10.43
N GLN A 44 22.83 -15.44 -11.15
CA GLN A 44 23.12 -15.79 -12.53
C GLN A 44 22.26 -14.98 -13.52
N GLN A 45 22.64 -14.97 -14.80
CA GLN A 45 21.90 -14.39 -15.93
C GLN A 45 21.55 -12.89 -15.72
N SER A 46 22.38 -12.14 -15.02
CA SER A 46 22.16 -10.73 -14.67
C SER A 46 20.77 -10.50 -14.06
N LEU A 47 20.28 -11.47 -13.28
CA LEU A 47 18.93 -11.43 -12.72
C LEU A 47 18.73 -10.19 -11.82
N LEU A 48 19.74 -9.85 -11.02
CA LEU A 48 19.66 -8.72 -10.10
C LEU A 48 19.62 -7.39 -10.86
N GLU A 49 20.40 -7.26 -11.92
CA GLU A 49 20.40 -6.09 -12.79
C GLU A 49 19.07 -5.96 -13.54
N ARG A 50 18.49 -7.09 -13.98
CA ARG A 50 17.20 -7.11 -14.68
C ARG A 50 16.06 -6.73 -13.77
N ILE A 51 16.05 -7.14 -12.51
CA ILE A 51 14.95 -6.89 -11.56
C ILE A 51 14.88 -5.42 -11.13
N VAL A 52 15.98 -4.70 -11.19
CA VAL A 52 16.04 -3.26 -10.86
C VAL A 52 15.84 -2.35 -12.07
N GLU A 53 15.89 -2.89 -13.28
CA GLU A 53 15.64 -2.11 -14.50
C GLU A 53 14.18 -2.26 -14.92
N PRO A 54 13.41 -1.16 -15.07
CA PRO A 54 12.05 -1.24 -15.59
C PRO A 54 12.01 -1.86 -16.99
N GLU A 55 11.07 -2.75 -17.26
CA GLU A 55 10.87 -3.27 -18.61
C GLU A 55 10.53 -2.17 -19.61
N ARG A 56 9.77 -1.15 -19.16
CA ARG A 56 9.46 0.06 -19.93
C ARG A 56 9.19 1.26 -19.04
N VAL A 57 9.54 2.43 -19.55
CA VAL A 57 9.10 3.72 -19.01
C VAL A 57 8.45 4.53 -20.14
N VAL A 58 7.22 4.90 -19.96
CA VAL A 58 6.49 5.78 -20.87
C VAL A 58 6.37 7.14 -20.20
N MET A 59 6.86 8.18 -20.87
CA MET A 59 6.72 9.57 -20.45
C MET A 59 6.03 10.34 -21.58
N PHE A 60 5.03 11.12 -21.25
CA PHE A 60 4.24 11.86 -22.22
C PHE A 60 3.81 13.23 -21.71
N ARG A 61 3.55 14.14 -22.64
CA ARG A 61 3.00 15.45 -22.36
C ARG A 61 1.48 15.36 -22.24
N VAL A 62 0.93 15.94 -21.18
CA VAL A 62 -0.52 16.09 -20.97
C VAL A 62 -0.89 17.55 -21.17
N THR A 63 -1.60 17.86 -22.25
CA THR A 63 -2.07 19.20 -22.56
C THR A 63 -3.57 19.27 -22.33
N TRP A 64 -4.02 20.20 -21.49
CA TRP A 64 -5.42 20.36 -21.14
C TRP A 64 -5.77 21.83 -20.92
N GLN A 65 -7.06 22.18 -20.83
CA GLN A 65 -7.53 23.54 -20.67
C GLN A 65 -8.21 23.73 -19.31
N ASP A 66 -7.81 24.75 -18.57
CA ASP A 66 -8.41 25.12 -17.30
C ASP A 66 -9.77 25.87 -17.51
N ASP A 67 -10.44 26.22 -16.40
CA ASP A 67 -11.72 26.93 -16.43
C ASP A 67 -11.63 28.36 -16.97
N LYS A 68 -10.41 28.92 -17.01
CA LYS A 68 -10.14 30.24 -17.59
C LYS A 68 -9.85 30.16 -19.08
N GLY A 69 -9.93 28.99 -19.69
CA GLY A 69 -9.60 28.76 -21.08
C GLY A 69 -8.11 28.76 -21.39
N GLN A 70 -7.24 28.73 -20.37
CA GLN A 70 -5.79 28.71 -20.56
C GLN A 70 -5.29 27.28 -20.75
N VAL A 71 -4.38 27.11 -21.70
CA VAL A 71 -3.74 25.81 -21.95
C VAL A 71 -2.70 25.55 -20.88
N GLN A 72 -2.86 24.43 -20.20
CA GLN A 72 -1.96 23.90 -19.19
C GLN A 72 -1.18 22.72 -19.73
N VAL A 73 0.05 22.54 -19.25
CA VAL A 73 0.93 21.43 -19.66
C VAL A 73 1.48 20.73 -18.43
N ASN A 74 1.17 19.46 -18.31
CA ASN A 74 1.72 18.58 -17.28
C ASN A 74 2.51 17.44 -17.91
N ARG A 75 3.28 16.76 -17.10
CA ARG A 75 4.05 15.58 -17.48
C ARG A 75 3.37 14.33 -16.93
N GLY A 76 3.10 13.37 -17.82
CA GLY A 76 2.54 12.07 -17.45
C GLY A 76 3.58 10.96 -17.55
N TYR A 77 3.44 9.94 -16.72
CA TYR A 77 4.36 8.80 -16.66
C TYR A 77 3.61 7.49 -16.43
N ARG A 78 4.15 6.40 -16.99
CA ARG A 78 3.88 5.03 -16.58
C ARG A 78 5.17 4.22 -16.56
N VAL A 79 5.54 3.72 -15.40
CA VAL A 79 6.65 2.80 -15.19
C VAL A 79 6.08 1.39 -15.15
N GLN A 80 6.40 0.59 -16.15
CA GLN A 80 6.10 -0.82 -16.28
C GLN A 80 7.34 -1.59 -15.81
N MET A 81 7.34 -1.94 -14.50
CA MET A 81 8.55 -2.41 -13.84
C MET A 81 8.83 -3.87 -14.12
N SER A 82 7.85 -4.75 -13.94
CA SER A 82 7.99 -6.18 -14.19
C SER A 82 6.66 -6.82 -14.53
N SER A 83 6.63 -7.63 -15.58
CA SER A 83 5.49 -8.44 -15.99
C SER A 83 5.73 -9.96 -15.74
N ALA A 84 6.79 -10.32 -15.04
CA ALA A 84 7.20 -11.72 -14.88
C ALA A 84 6.13 -12.63 -14.27
N ILE A 85 5.23 -12.10 -13.45
CA ILE A 85 4.17 -12.86 -12.77
C ILE A 85 2.74 -12.44 -13.14
N GLY A 86 2.57 -11.55 -14.11
CA GLY A 86 1.26 -11.10 -14.58
C GLY A 86 1.30 -9.68 -15.15
N PRO A 87 0.16 -9.13 -15.58
CA PRO A 87 0.06 -7.77 -16.09
C PRO A 87 0.64 -6.76 -15.11
N TYR A 88 1.27 -5.70 -15.59
CA TYR A 88 1.74 -4.62 -14.71
C TYR A 88 0.56 -4.09 -13.89
N LYS A 89 0.75 -3.93 -12.58
CA LYS A 89 -0.30 -3.49 -11.67
C LYS A 89 0.25 -2.49 -10.66
N GLY A 90 -0.46 -1.38 -10.51
CA GLY A 90 -0.14 -0.37 -9.52
C GLY A 90 -0.80 0.96 -9.81
N GLY A 91 -0.87 1.84 -8.79
CA GLY A 91 -1.63 3.06 -8.81
C GLY A 91 -1.10 4.14 -9.75
N LEU A 92 -1.97 5.13 -10.02
CA LEU A 92 -1.62 6.42 -10.59
C LEU A 92 -1.63 7.45 -9.46
N ARG A 93 -0.59 8.28 -9.38
CA ARG A 93 -0.47 9.38 -8.41
C ARG A 93 -0.55 10.72 -9.12
N PHE A 94 -1.46 11.59 -8.68
CA PHE A 94 -1.50 12.99 -9.13
C PHE A 94 -1.08 13.89 -7.98
N HIS A 95 0.15 14.40 -8.06
CA HIS A 95 0.71 15.26 -7.03
C HIS A 95 1.92 16.05 -7.59
N PRO A 96 2.14 17.31 -7.20
CA PRO A 96 3.25 18.12 -7.71
C PRO A 96 4.65 17.53 -7.54
N THR A 97 4.83 16.62 -6.57
CA THR A 97 6.12 15.96 -6.31
C THR A 97 6.38 14.73 -7.19
N VAL A 98 5.46 14.41 -8.11
CA VAL A 98 5.64 13.24 -8.99
C VAL A 98 6.73 13.51 -10.01
N ASP A 99 7.74 12.66 -9.96
CA ASP A 99 8.81 12.57 -10.95
C ASP A 99 9.14 11.10 -11.27
N LEU A 100 10.07 10.88 -12.18
CA LEU A 100 10.44 9.53 -12.60
C LEU A 100 11.08 8.72 -11.46
N GLY A 101 11.91 9.33 -10.61
CA GLY A 101 12.59 8.66 -9.51
C GLY A 101 11.60 8.15 -8.47
N VAL A 102 10.64 8.98 -8.08
CA VAL A 102 9.53 8.61 -7.17
C VAL A 102 8.71 7.48 -7.76
N LEU A 103 8.39 7.52 -9.05
CA LEU A 103 7.58 6.47 -9.68
C LEU A 103 8.34 5.16 -9.88
N LYS A 104 9.65 5.20 -10.16
CA LYS A 104 10.49 3.99 -10.21
C LYS A 104 10.61 3.35 -8.83
N PHE A 105 10.81 4.14 -7.78
CA PHE A 105 10.77 3.67 -6.40
C PHE A 105 9.46 2.91 -6.11
N LEU A 106 8.34 3.58 -6.35
CA LEU A 106 7.02 3.00 -6.07
C LEU A 106 6.70 1.78 -6.95
N ALA A 107 7.16 1.77 -8.21
CA ALA A 107 6.97 0.63 -9.10
C ALA A 107 7.80 -0.59 -8.67
N PHE A 108 9.03 -0.37 -8.24
CA PHE A 108 9.93 -1.41 -7.72
C PHE A 108 9.35 -2.07 -6.47
N GLU A 109 8.94 -1.28 -5.49
CA GLU A 109 8.27 -1.78 -4.27
C GLU A 109 6.97 -2.54 -4.60
N GLN A 110 6.22 -2.06 -5.61
CA GLN A 110 4.97 -2.69 -6.02
C GLN A 110 5.17 -4.10 -6.59
N VAL A 111 6.31 -4.38 -7.24
CA VAL A 111 6.63 -5.74 -7.74
C VAL A 111 6.61 -6.75 -6.60
N PHE A 112 7.32 -6.47 -5.51
CA PHE A 112 7.41 -7.37 -4.35
C PHE A 112 6.08 -7.46 -3.59
N LYS A 113 5.41 -6.34 -3.41
CA LYS A 113 4.09 -6.29 -2.76
C LYS A 113 3.06 -7.14 -3.51
N ASN A 114 2.98 -7.01 -4.83
CA ASN A 114 2.05 -7.79 -5.65
C ASN A 114 2.40 -9.28 -5.66
N ALA A 115 3.70 -9.60 -5.68
CA ALA A 115 4.17 -10.98 -5.64
C ALA A 115 3.71 -11.73 -4.38
N LEU A 116 3.60 -11.05 -3.24
CA LEU A 116 3.12 -11.64 -2.00
C LEU A 116 1.64 -12.03 -2.05
N THR A 117 0.80 -11.37 -2.85
CA THR A 117 -0.66 -11.57 -2.87
C THR A 117 -1.12 -12.90 -3.43
N THR A 118 -0.22 -13.75 -3.94
CA THR A 118 -0.52 -14.99 -4.69
C THR A 118 -1.20 -14.80 -6.04
N LEU A 119 -1.75 -13.63 -6.30
CA LEU A 119 -2.45 -13.31 -7.56
C LEU A 119 -1.47 -13.02 -8.72
N PRO A 120 -1.88 -13.27 -9.97
CA PRO A 120 -1.04 -13.06 -11.15
C PRO A 120 -1.00 -11.57 -11.51
N MET A 121 -0.20 -10.80 -10.79
CA MET A 121 -0.02 -9.36 -10.98
C MET A 121 1.46 -9.01 -10.94
N GLY A 122 1.94 -8.41 -12.02
CA GLY A 122 3.24 -7.77 -12.08
C GLY A 122 3.29 -6.45 -11.31
N GLY A 123 4.31 -5.64 -11.54
CA GLY A 123 4.48 -4.35 -10.86
C GLY A 123 4.58 -3.19 -11.83
N GLY A 124 3.87 -2.12 -11.53
CA GLY A 124 3.94 -0.86 -12.26
C GLY A 124 3.46 0.31 -11.43
N LYS A 125 3.80 1.52 -11.85
CA LYS A 125 3.37 2.76 -11.21
C LYS A 125 3.30 3.87 -12.23
N GLY A 126 2.38 4.81 -12.06
CA GLY A 126 2.28 5.96 -12.94
C GLY A 126 1.80 7.19 -12.21
N GLY A 127 1.62 8.25 -12.96
CA GLY A 127 1.10 9.49 -12.42
C GLY A 127 1.50 10.74 -13.20
N SER A 128 1.28 11.87 -12.57
CA SER A 128 1.55 13.19 -13.13
C SER A 128 1.87 14.18 -12.02
N ASP A 129 2.60 15.23 -12.36
CA ASP A 129 2.83 16.43 -11.55
C ASP A 129 1.59 17.34 -11.41
N PHE A 130 0.45 16.91 -11.92
CA PHE A 130 -0.84 17.57 -11.73
C PHE A 130 -1.31 17.51 -10.28
N ASP A 131 -1.78 18.64 -9.74
CA ASP A 131 -2.39 18.72 -8.41
C ASP A 131 -3.92 18.85 -8.53
N PRO A 132 -4.69 17.79 -8.18
CA PRO A 132 -6.15 17.86 -8.21
C PRO A 132 -6.75 18.63 -7.02
N LYS A 133 -5.94 18.93 -5.99
CA LYS A 133 -6.41 19.54 -4.76
C LYS A 133 -6.98 20.93 -5.02
N GLY A 134 -8.22 21.15 -4.58
CA GLY A 134 -8.91 22.43 -4.72
C GLY A 134 -9.40 22.75 -6.13
N LYS A 135 -9.23 21.84 -7.09
CA LYS A 135 -9.75 22.03 -8.46
C LYS A 135 -11.19 21.53 -8.57
N PRO A 136 -12.03 22.23 -9.36
CA PRO A 136 -13.40 21.79 -9.64
C PRO A 136 -13.40 20.50 -10.47
N ASP A 137 -14.48 19.73 -10.34
CA ASP A 137 -14.64 18.42 -11.02
C ASP A 137 -14.46 18.52 -12.54
N ALA A 138 -14.91 19.60 -13.15
CA ALA A 138 -14.78 19.82 -14.60
C ALA A 138 -13.30 19.92 -15.04
N GLU A 139 -12.46 20.61 -14.27
CA GLU A 139 -11.02 20.69 -14.56
C GLU A 139 -10.34 19.32 -14.39
N VAL A 140 -10.62 18.64 -13.28
CA VAL A 140 -10.07 17.31 -13.01
C VAL A 140 -10.49 16.31 -14.09
N MET A 141 -11.75 16.38 -14.55
CA MET A 141 -12.24 15.54 -15.64
C MET A 141 -11.48 15.80 -16.94
N ARG A 142 -11.29 17.07 -17.34
CA ARG A 142 -10.53 17.42 -18.57
C ARG A 142 -9.09 16.93 -18.49
N PHE A 143 -8.44 17.11 -17.33
CA PHE A 143 -7.10 16.58 -17.11
C PHE A 143 -7.06 15.06 -17.24
N CYS A 144 -7.94 14.33 -16.56
CA CYS A 144 -8.01 12.87 -16.63
C CYS A 144 -8.24 12.35 -18.06
N GLN A 145 -9.10 13.04 -18.82
CA GLN A 145 -9.35 12.70 -20.22
C GLN A 145 -8.12 12.92 -21.09
N ALA A 146 -7.42 14.05 -20.92
CA ALA A 146 -6.18 14.34 -21.64
C ALA A 146 -5.06 13.33 -21.26
N PHE A 147 -4.92 13.02 -19.97
CA PHE A 147 -3.96 12.03 -19.48
C PHE A 147 -4.23 10.65 -20.08
N MET A 148 -5.48 10.18 -20.08
CA MET A 148 -5.85 8.88 -20.61
C MET A 148 -5.73 8.82 -22.14
N THR A 149 -5.92 9.94 -22.84
CA THR A 149 -5.74 10.02 -24.31
C THR A 149 -4.30 9.69 -24.72
N GLU A 150 -3.32 9.95 -23.86
CA GLU A 150 -1.94 9.53 -24.09
C GLU A 150 -1.67 8.12 -23.54
N LEU A 151 -2.18 7.79 -22.34
CA LEU A 151 -1.87 6.54 -21.65
C LEU A 151 -2.53 5.30 -22.30
N TYR A 152 -3.70 5.41 -22.90
CA TYR A 152 -4.52 4.25 -23.33
C TYR A 152 -3.80 3.25 -24.25
N ARG A 153 -2.79 3.71 -25.01
CA ARG A 153 -2.00 2.88 -25.92
C ARG A 153 -1.12 1.86 -25.22
N HIS A 154 -0.86 2.08 -23.93
CA HIS A 154 0.15 1.38 -23.15
C HIS A 154 -0.45 0.53 -22.03
N ILE A 155 -1.77 0.57 -21.86
CA ILE A 155 -2.50 -0.14 -20.81
C ILE A 155 -3.61 -1.02 -21.39
N GLY A 156 -4.09 -1.95 -20.60
CA GLY A 156 -5.16 -2.87 -21.01
C GLY A 156 -5.34 -3.97 -19.96
N ALA A 157 -6.45 -4.70 -20.06
CA ALA A 157 -6.83 -5.74 -19.10
C ALA A 157 -5.74 -6.80 -18.87
N ASP A 158 -5.04 -7.17 -19.93
CA ASP A 158 -4.03 -8.25 -19.94
C ASP A 158 -2.59 -7.73 -20.06
N THR A 159 -2.41 -6.42 -20.11
CA THR A 159 -1.09 -5.79 -20.27
C THR A 159 -0.69 -5.01 -19.02
N ASP A 160 -1.50 -4.03 -18.65
CA ASP A 160 -1.21 -3.09 -17.58
C ASP A 160 -2.52 -2.54 -17.00
N VAL A 161 -2.77 -2.75 -15.72
CA VAL A 161 -4.02 -2.36 -15.05
C VAL A 161 -3.70 -1.36 -13.94
N PRO A 162 -3.80 -0.05 -14.22
CA PRO A 162 -3.63 0.98 -13.21
C PRO A 162 -4.74 0.98 -12.14
N ALA A 163 -4.46 1.62 -11.02
CA ALA A 163 -5.39 1.83 -9.90
C ALA A 163 -5.29 3.26 -9.37
N GLY A 164 -6.03 3.56 -8.30
CA GLY A 164 -5.86 4.80 -7.56
C GLY A 164 -4.63 4.82 -6.64
N ASP A 165 -4.19 6.03 -6.31
CA ASP A 165 -3.15 6.36 -5.33
C ASP A 165 -3.38 7.82 -4.88
N ILE A 166 -2.41 8.49 -4.26
CA ILE A 166 -2.54 9.90 -3.85
C ILE A 166 -3.02 10.76 -5.02
N GLY A 167 -4.08 11.53 -4.79
CA GLY A 167 -4.70 12.41 -5.80
C GLY A 167 -5.52 11.68 -6.88
N VAL A 168 -5.67 10.36 -6.79
CA VAL A 168 -6.49 9.55 -7.70
C VAL A 168 -7.41 8.64 -6.90
N GLY A 169 -8.61 9.08 -6.67
CA GLY A 169 -9.69 8.34 -6.03
C GLY A 169 -10.71 7.80 -7.03
N GLY A 170 -11.88 7.40 -6.53
CA GLY A 170 -12.98 6.86 -7.36
C GLY A 170 -13.45 7.83 -8.43
N ARG A 171 -13.44 9.15 -8.16
CA ARG A 171 -13.78 10.20 -9.13
C ARG A 171 -12.82 10.18 -10.32
N GLU A 172 -11.52 10.23 -10.07
CA GLU A 172 -10.50 10.23 -11.12
C GLU A 172 -10.50 8.91 -11.89
N ILE A 173 -10.64 7.77 -11.19
CA ILE A 173 -10.78 6.45 -11.83
C ILE A 173 -11.99 6.44 -12.77
N GLY A 174 -13.11 7.05 -12.37
CA GLY A 174 -14.29 7.17 -13.22
C GLY A 174 -14.02 7.95 -14.52
N TYR A 175 -13.37 9.11 -14.41
CA TYR A 175 -13.03 9.93 -15.58
C TYR A 175 -12.01 9.23 -16.51
N LEU A 176 -11.00 8.59 -15.92
CA LEU A 176 -10.00 7.82 -16.66
C LEU A 176 -10.63 6.63 -17.39
N PHE A 177 -11.47 5.85 -16.70
CA PHE A 177 -12.15 4.69 -17.28
C PHE A 177 -13.13 5.10 -18.38
N GLY A 178 -13.91 6.16 -18.16
CA GLY A 178 -14.85 6.68 -19.15
C GLY A 178 -14.15 7.10 -20.46
N GLN A 179 -12.98 7.74 -20.35
CA GLN A 179 -12.19 8.14 -21.52
C GLN A 179 -11.57 6.91 -22.22
N TYR A 180 -11.00 5.95 -21.48
CA TYR A 180 -10.48 4.71 -22.05
C TYR A 180 -11.56 3.95 -22.84
N LYS A 181 -12.73 3.72 -22.19
CA LYS A 181 -13.88 3.07 -22.81
C LYS A 181 -14.32 3.77 -24.10
N LYS A 182 -14.34 5.10 -24.10
CA LYS A 182 -14.73 5.91 -25.26
C LYS A 182 -13.75 5.77 -26.42
N ILE A 183 -12.44 5.79 -26.16
CA ILE A 183 -11.40 5.69 -27.19
C ILE A 183 -11.31 4.28 -27.76
N ARG A 184 -11.32 3.26 -26.85
CA ARG A 184 -11.17 1.86 -27.24
C ARG A 184 -12.46 1.23 -27.76
N ASN A 185 -13.62 1.83 -27.46
CA ASN A 185 -14.94 1.22 -27.64
C ASN A 185 -15.05 -0.18 -26.99
N GLU A 186 -14.44 -0.34 -25.82
CA GLU A 186 -14.37 -1.59 -25.08
C GLU A 186 -14.75 -1.35 -23.62
N PHE A 187 -15.50 -2.29 -23.03
CA PHE A 187 -15.75 -2.36 -21.60
C PHE A 187 -14.96 -3.55 -21.01
N THR A 188 -13.75 -3.26 -20.49
CA THR A 188 -12.81 -4.28 -20.05
C THR A 188 -12.42 -4.12 -18.58
N SER A 189 -11.60 -5.04 -18.07
CA SER A 189 -11.02 -5.00 -16.71
C SER A 189 -9.83 -4.04 -16.57
N VAL A 190 -9.63 -3.11 -17.47
CA VAL A 190 -8.65 -2.04 -17.31
C VAL A 190 -9.05 -1.12 -16.16
N LEU A 191 -8.09 -0.68 -15.37
CA LEU A 191 -8.27 0.08 -14.13
C LEU A 191 -9.00 -0.71 -13.02
N THR A 192 -8.60 -0.49 -11.79
CA THR A 192 -9.29 -0.97 -10.59
C THR A 192 -9.60 0.18 -9.64
N GLY A 193 -10.52 -0.06 -8.69
CA GLY A 193 -11.11 0.99 -7.88
C GLY A 193 -12.33 1.62 -8.56
N LYS A 194 -12.96 0.86 -9.45
CA LYS A 194 -14.19 1.27 -10.14
C LYS A 194 -15.39 1.30 -9.20
N GLY A 195 -16.40 2.07 -9.56
CA GLY A 195 -17.71 2.03 -8.88
C GLY A 195 -18.40 0.68 -9.06
N LEU A 196 -19.21 0.28 -8.07
CA LEU A 196 -19.90 -1.03 -8.07
C LEU A 196 -20.76 -1.22 -9.32
N GLU A 197 -21.42 -0.16 -9.78
CA GLU A 197 -22.33 -0.18 -10.93
C GLU A 197 -21.62 -0.43 -12.27
N TRP A 198 -20.29 -0.35 -12.30
CA TRP A 198 -19.51 -0.47 -13.53
C TRP A 198 -18.22 -1.28 -13.35
N GLY A 199 -18.28 -2.33 -12.54
CA GLY A 199 -17.25 -3.35 -12.42
C GLY A 199 -16.34 -3.25 -11.20
N GLY A 200 -16.69 -2.43 -10.22
CA GLY A 200 -16.00 -2.37 -8.93
C GLY A 200 -16.24 -3.60 -8.06
N SER A 201 -15.41 -3.80 -7.06
CA SER A 201 -15.52 -4.89 -6.09
C SER A 201 -15.99 -4.39 -4.73
N LEU A 202 -16.88 -5.13 -4.10
CA LEU A 202 -17.15 -5.02 -2.67
C LEU A 202 -15.85 -5.26 -1.87
N ILE A 203 -15.83 -4.83 -0.62
CA ILE A 203 -14.66 -4.89 0.28
C ILE A 203 -13.47 -4.03 -0.19
N ARG A 204 -13.51 -3.36 -1.33
CA ARG A 204 -12.36 -2.57 -1.81
C ARG A 204 -12.01 -1.39 -0.87
N PRO A 205 -12.97 -0.61 -0.35
CA PRO A 205 -12.69 0.43 0.64
C PRO A 205 -12.08 -0.13 1.93
N GLU A 206 -12.60 -1.25 2.41
CA GLU A 206 -12.22 -1.90 3.67
C GLU A 206 -10.87 -2.62 3.59
N ALA A 207 -10.50 -3.08 2.42
CA ALA A 207 -9.49 -4.10 2.19
C ALA A 207 -8.12 -3.82 2.81
N THR A 208 -7.66 -2.58 2.83
CA THR A 208 -6.35 -2.24 3.40
C THR A 208 -6.37 -2.36 4.92
N GLY A 209 -7.38 -1.79 5.57
CA GLY A 209 -7.57 -1.87 7.02
C GLY A 209 -7.83 -3.31 7.48
N TYR A 210 -8.75 -4.01 6.82
CA TYR A 210 -9.03 -5.43 7.09
C TYR A 210 -7.80 -6.30 6.93
N GLY A 211 -7.08 -6.13 5.81
CA GLY A 211 -5.87 -6.89 5.54
C GLY A 211 -4.79 -6.68 6.61
N CYS A 212 -4.61 -5.45 7.08
CA CYS A 212 -3.68 -5.13 8.15
C CYS A 212 -4.02 -5.90 9.44
N VAL A 213 -5.30 -5.92 9.82
CA VAL A 213 -5.77 -6.64 11.01
C VAL A 213 -5.67 -8.15 10.82
N TYR A 214 -6.02 -8.70 9.65
CA TYR A 214 -5.87 -10.13 9.36
C TYR A 214 -4.41 -10.58 9.44
N PHE A 215 -3.48 -9.77 8.93
CA PHE A 215 -2.06 -10.08 9.04
C PHE A 215 -1.59 -10.04 10.50
N ALA A 216 -1.99 -9.02 11.27
CA ALA A 216 -1.68 -8.91 12.69
C ALA A 216 -2.27 -10.09 13.51
N GLN A 217 -3.49 -10.54 13.17
CA GLN A 217 -4.11 -11.73 13.76
C GLN A 217 -3.26 -12.98 13.49
N ALA A 218 -2.81 -13.16 12.25
CA ALA A 218 -1.95 -14.29 11.91
C ALA A 218 -0.60 -14.24 12.67
N MET A 219 -0.03 -13.06 12.88
CA MET A 219 1.15 -12.89 13.73
C MET A 219 0.87 -13.29 15.19
N LEU A 220 -0.23 -12.83 15.77
CA LEU A 220 -0.63 -13.20 17.15
C LEU A 220 -0.79 -14.71 17.30
N GLN A 221 -1.40 -15.38 16.32
CA GLN A 221 -1.59 -16.84 16.31
C GLN A 221 -0.26 -17.60 16.38
N THR A 222 0.86 -17.06 15.93
CA THR A 222 2.18 -17.69 16.10
C THR A 222 2.62 -17.76 17.55
N ARG A 223 1.99 -17.00 18.44
CA ARG A 223 2.21 -16.97 19.89
C ARG A 223 1.02 -17.50 20.68
N ASN A 224 0.08 -18.22 20.04
CA ASN A 224 -1.18 -18.68 20.60
C ASN A 224 -2.00 -17.56 21.25
N ASP A 225 -1.99 -16.39 20.62
CA ASP A 225 -2.66 -15.18 21.09
C ASP A 225 -3.67 -14.67 20.05
N SER A 226 -4.50 -13.68 20.42
CA SER A 226 -5.56 -13.13 19.57
C SER A 226 -5.81 -11.64 19.86
N PHE A 227 -6.69 -11.01 19.10
CA PHE A 227 -7.15 -9.64 19.34
C PHE A 227 -8.09 -9.52 20.56
N GLU A 228 -8.71 -10.62 21.00
CA GLU A 228 -9.72 -10.61 22.06
C GLU A 228 -9.20 -9.94 23.34
N GLY A 229 -9.88 -8.88 23.76
CA GLY A 229 -9.55 -8.10 24.95
C GLY A 229 -8.29 -7.24 24.88
N LYS A 230 -7.52 -7.26 23.77
CA LYS A 230 -6.29 -6.46 23.59
C LYS A 230 -6.60 -4.99 23.35
N ARG A 231 -5.75 -4.13 23.89
CA ARG A 231 -5.76 -2.69 23.63
C ARG A 231 -4.99 -2.42 22.34
N VAL A 232 -5.61 -1.64 21.45
CA VAL A 232 -5.08 -1.35 20.13
C VAL A 232 -4.98 0.17 19.93
N LEU A 233 -3.79 0.64 19.57
CA LEU A 233 -3.59 2.02 19.12
C LEU A 233 -3.67 2.07 17.59
N ILE A 234 -4.49 2.98 17.09
CA ILE A 234 -4.59 3.28 15.66
C ILE A 234 -4.27 4.75 15.45
N SER A 235 -3.33 5.04 14.56
CA SER A 235 -3.12 6.39 14.04
C SER A 235 -3.93 6.63 12.78
N GLY A 236 -4.26 7.89 12.51
CA GLY A 236 -5.13 8.26 11.41
C GLY A 236 -6.61 8.18 11.76
N SER A 237 -7.43 8.71 10.89
CA SER A 237 -8.90 8.70 10.94
C SER A 237 -9.52 8.58 9.54
N GLY A 238 -8.70 8.32 8.53
CA GLY A 238 -9.14 8.07 7.17
C GLY A 238 -9.50 6.60 6.93
N ASN A 239 -9.72 6.24 5.69
CA ASN A 239 -10.21 4.94 5.25
C ASN A 239 -9.49 3.75 5.91
N VAL A 240 -8.15 3.71 5.87
CA VAL A 240 -7.39 2.59 6.44
C VAL A 240 -7.60 2.46 7.95
N ALA A 241 -7.56 3.58 8.67
CA ALA A 241 -7.75 3.60 10.12
C ALA A 241 -9.18 3.20 10.53
N GLN A 242 -10.19 3.70 9.81
CA GLN A 242 -11.61 3.38 10.06
C GLN A 242 -11.86 1.88 9.94
N TYR A 243 -11.41 1.26 8.86
CA TYR A 243 -11.63 -0.17 8.64
C TYR A 243 -10.69 -1.08 9.42
N ALA A 244 -9.50 -0.61 9.79
CA ALA A 244 -8.68 -1.30 10.78
C ALA A 244 -9.37 -1.33 12.16
N ALA A 245 -9.97 -0.19 12.57
CA ALA A 245 -10.76 -0.12 13.81
C ALA A 245 -11.98 -1.05 13.74
N GLU A 246 -12.75 -1.02 12.66
CA GLU A 246 -13.92 -1.89 12.47
C GLU A 246 -13.55 -3.37 12.63
N LYS A 247 -12.53 -3.82 11.90
CA LYS A 247 -12.14 -5.23 11.96
C LYS A 247 -11.55 -5.62 13.32
N ALA A 248 -10.77 -4.74 13.95
CA ALA A 248 -10.23 -4.99 15.29
C ALA A 248 -11.34 -5.11 16.34
N ILE A 249 -12.37 -4.24 16.29
CA ILE A 249 -13.54 -4.32 17.16
C ILE A 249 -14.30 -5.64 16.93
N GLN A 250 -14.52 -6.04 15.67
CA GLN A 250 -15.15 -7.31 15.32
C GLN A 250 -14.41 -8.55 15.88
N LEU A 251 -13.09 -8.43 16.08
CA LEU A 251 -12.26 -9.47 16.67
C LEU A 251 -12.12 -9.35 18.21
N GLY A 252 -12.93 -8.52 18.85
CA GLY A 252 -12.99 -8.36 20.31
C GLY A 252 -11.93 -7.44 20.90
N ALA A 253 -11.22 -6.67 20.09
CA ALA A 253 -10.21 -5.74 20.57
C ALA A 253 -10.82 -4.42 21.10
N LYS A 254 -10.06 -3.75 21.95
CA LYS A 254 -10.36 -2.43 22.51
C LYS A 254 -9.53 -1.38 21.77
N VAL A 255 -10.13 -0.73 20.77
CA VAL A 255 -9.47 0.36 20.03
C VAL A 255 -9.45 1.60 20.90
N LEU A 256 -8.26 2.05 21.30
CA LEU A 256 -8.10 3.15 22.25
C LEU A 256 -7.85 4.51 21.61
N THR A 257 -7.39 4.55 20.35
CA THR A 257 -7.03 5.84 19.72
C THR A 257 -7.42 5.92 18.27
N VAL A 258 -7.72 7.14 17.82
CA VAL A 258 -7.68 7.59 16.42
C VAL A 258 -7.03 8.97 16.38
N SER A 259 -6.44 9.36 15.26
CA SER A 259 -5.72 10.62 15.17
C SER A 259 -5.86 11.30 13.80
N ASP A 260 -5.47 12.56 13.74
CA ASP A 260 -5.16 13.26 12.50
C ASP A 260 -3.87 14.09 12.67
N SER A 261 -3.59 15.02 11.74
CA SER A 261 -2.38 15.84 11.81
C SER A 261 -2.31 16.75 13.02
N ASP A 262 -3.45 17.07 13.65
CA ASP A 262 -3.56 18.07 14.70
C ASP A 262 -3.57 17.45 16.10
N GLY A 263 -3.74 16.11 16.21
CA GLY A 263 -3.72 15.41 17.49
C GLY A 263 -4.42 14.06 17.47
N PHE A 264 -4.68 13.50 18.65
CA PHE A 264 -5.39 12.23 18.78
C PHE A 264 -6.51 12.27 19.81
N VAL A 265 -7.46 11.36 19.64
CA VAL A 265 -8.57 11.10 20.56
C VAL A 265 -8.28 9.84 21.34
N LEU A 266 -8.49 9.88 22.64
CA LEU A 266 -8.38 8.73 23.54
C LEU A 266 -9.77 8.25 23.96
N PHE A 267 -10.03 6.97 23.70
CA PHE A 267 -11.24 6.28 24.16
C PHE A 267 -11.03 5.69 25.57
N PRO A 268 -12.12 5.49 26.35
CA PRO A 268 -12.05 4.80 27.63
C PRO A 268 -11.48 3.37 27.49
N ASP A 269 -11.08 2.74 28.58
CA ASP A 269 -10.50 1.40 28.62
C ASP A 269 -11.39 0.28 28.03
N ILE A 270 -12.67 0.55 27.86
CA ILE A 270 -13.59 -0.36 27.17
C ILE A 270 -13.39 -0.35 25.64
N GLY A 271 -12.70 0.68 25.12
CA GLY A 271 -12.45 0.91 23.70
C GLY A 271 -13.56 1.67 22.98
N MET A 272 -13.29 1.95 21.70
CA MET A 272 -14.25 2.55 20.77
C MET A 272 -15.42 1.60 20.53
N THR A 273 -16.65 2.11 20.59
CA THR A 273 -17.87 1.37 20.24
C THR A 273 -18.16 1.47 18.75
N GLU A 274 -18.99 0.54 18.22
CA GLU A 274 -19.45 0.61 16.83
C GLU A 274 -20.21 1.90 16.50
N ALA A 275 -21.00 2.43 17.45
CA ALA A 275 -21.70 3.71 17.29
C ALA A 275 -20.71 4.89 17.18
N GLN A 276 -19.64 4.88 17.96
CA GLN A 276 -18.57 5.88 17.89
C GLN A 276 -17.78 5.77 16.59
N LEU A 277 -17.54 4.54 16.09
CA LEU A 277 -16.91 4.35 14.78
C LEU A 277 -17.81 4.89 13.65
N ALA A 278 -19.09 4.60 13.66
CA ALA A 278 -20.05 5.14 12.70
C ALA A 278 -20.06 6.70 12.70
N ALA A 279 -20.03 7.31 13.88
CA ALA A 279 -19.95 8.77 14.02
C ALA A 279 -18.61 9.32 13.48
N LEU A 280 -17.48 8.60 13.65
CA LEU A 280 -16.19 8.98 13.07
C LEU A 280 -16.23 8.93 11.55
N ILE A 281 -16.78 7.86 10.96
CA ILE A 281 -16.94 7.71 9.52
C ILE A 281 -17.79 8.84 8.95
N GLU A 282 -18.92 9.14 9.55
CA GLU A 282 -19.80 10.26 9.14
C GLU A 282 -19.06 11.59 9.19
N LEU A 283 -18.36 11.88 10.28
CA LEU A 283 -17.57 13.11 10.42
C LEU A 283 -16.50 13.24 9.34
N LYS A 284 -15.79 12.13 9.01
CA LYS A 284 -14.66 12.18 8.06
C LYS A 284 -15.11 12.15 6.60
N GLU A 285 -16.06 11.30 6.24
CA GLU A 285 -16.47 11.06 4.84
C GLU A 285 -17.53 12.06 4.36
N VAL A 286 -18.45 12.48 5.25
CA VAL A 286 -19.54 13.39 4.90
C VAL A 286 -19.19 14.82 5.24
N ARG A 287 -18.87 15.09 6.50
CA ARG A 287 -18.61 16.47 7.01
C ARG A 287 -17.19 16.94 6.74
N ARG A 288 -16.23 16.03 6.55
CA ARG A 288 -14.80 16.32 6.30
C ARG A 288 -14.14 17.16 7.40
N GLU A 289 -14.54 16.95 8.64
CA GLU A 289 -14.05 17.67 9.80
C GLU A 289 -12.87 16.97 10.49
N ARG A 290 -12.30 17.62 11.50
CA ARG A 290 -11.15 17.15 12.27
C ARG A 290 -11.59 16.30 13.46
N VAL A 291 -10.68 15.41 13.94
CA VAL A 291 -10.97 14.56 15.11
C VAL A 291 -11.15 15.34 16.41
N ALA A 292 -10.68 16.59 16.49
CA ALA A 292 -10.97 17.49 17.60
C ALA A 292 -12.47 17.78 17.75
N THR A 293 -13.18 18.00 16.62
CA THR A 293 -14.65 18.16 16.60
C THR A 293 -15.32 16.87 17.08
N TYR A 294 -14.87 15.73 16.55
CA TYR A 294 -15.37 14.42 16.95
C TYR A 294 -15.25 14.19 18.47
N ALA A 295 -14.05 14.46 19.03
CA ALA A 295 -13.81 14.31 20.47
C ALA A 295 -14.78 15.13 21.31
N LYS A 296 -15.01 16.39 20.91
CA LYS A 296 -15.96 17.29 21.58
C LYS A 296 -17.39 16.75 21.53
N GLU A 297 -17.84 16.29 20.37
CA GLU A 297 -19.20 15.76 20.17
C GLU A 297 -19.43 14.46 20.94
N GLN A 298 -18.43 13.60 21.04
CA GLN A 298 -18.48 12.32 21.73
C GLN A 298 -18.13 12.41 23.24
N GLY A 299 -17.74 13.58 23.75
CA GLY A 299 -17.30 13.76 25.14
C GLY A 299 -16.01 13.00 25.47
N LEU A 300 -15.10 12.87 24.52
CA LEU A 300 -13.83 12.13 24.65
C LEU A 300 -12.66 13.08 24.91
N GLN A 301 -11.58 12.53 25.47
CA GLN A 301 -10.33 13.28 25.64
C GLN A 301 -9.64 13.50 24.28
N TYR A 302 -9.17 14.72 24.07
CA TYR A 302 -8.38 15.10 22.90
C TYR A 302 -7.02 15.64 23.33
N PHE A 303 -5.97 15.18 22.66
CA PHE A 303 -4.59 15.57 22.89
C PHE A 303 -4.04 16.28 21.67
N GLU A 304 -4.06 17.62 21.74
CA GLU A 304 -3.62 18.48 20.65
C GLU A 304 -2.11 18.37 20.43
N ASN A 305 -1.67 18.37 19.16
CA ASN A 305 -0.28 18.29 18.74
C ASN A 305 0.51 17.09 19.28
N GLN A 306 -0.21 16.01 19.65
CA GLN A 306 0.40 14.77 20.13
C GLN A 306 0.04 13.58 19.24
N LYS A 307 0.93 12.58 19.24
CA LYS A 307 0.71 11.29 18.60
C LYS A 307 0.31 10.23 19.64
N PRO A 308 -0.41 9.17 19.25
CA PRO A 308 -0.99 8.22 20.22
C PRO A 308 0.03 7.24 20.85
N TRP A 309 1.27 7.29 20.45
CA TRP A 309 2.28 6.26 20.79
C TRP A 309 2.69 6.24 22.25
N GLY A 310 2.30 7.25 23.04
CA GLY A 310 2.49 7.29 24.50
C GLY A 310 1.46 6.50 25.31
N VAL A 311 0.36 6.07 24.70
CA VAL A 311 -0.69 5.31 25.39
C VAL A 311 -0.28 3.83 25.50
N ALA A 312 -0.52 3.24 26.68
CA ALA A 312 -0.17 1.82 26.92
C ALA A 312 -1.14 0.89 26.18
N ALA A 313 -0.59 0.01 25.34
CA ALA A 313 -1.36 -0.98 24.58
C ALA A 313 -0.48 -2.14 24.10
N GLU A 314 -1.10 -3.25 23.79
CA GLU A 314 -0.46 -4.47 23.31
C GLU A 314 -0.15 -4.40 21.81
N ILE A 315 -0.98 -3.69 21.04
CA ILE A 315 -0.95 -3.65 19.56
C ILE A 315 -0.94 -2.20 19.07
N ALA A 316 -0.11 -1.89 18.10
CA ALA A 316 -0.12 -0.61 17.39
C ALA A 316 -0.29 -0.82 15.87
N LEU A 317 -1.23 -0.11 15.29
CA LEU A 317 -1.54 -0.11 13.86
C LEU A 317 -1.34 1.30 13.29
N PRO A 318 -0.13 1.63 12.81
CA PRO A 318 0.12 2.92 12.17
C PRO A 318 -0.60 2.98 10.82
N CYS A 319 -1.68 3.81 10.74
CA CYS A 319 -2.59 3.88 9.59
C CYS A 319 -2.70 5.29 8.99
N ALA A 320 -1.85 6.24 9.39
CA ALA A 320 -1.94 7.63 8.94
C ALA A 320 -1.00 7.93 7.77
N THR A 321 0.25 8.24 8.05
CA THR A 321 1.17 8.79 7.05
C THR A 321 2.57 8.19 7.15
N GLN A 322 3.35 8.39 6.07
CA GLN A 322 4.76 8.02 6.04
C GLN A 322 5.55 8.72 7.16
N ASN A 323 6.49 7.99 7.78
CA ASN A 323 7.41 8.48 8.82
C ASN A 323 6.70 9.08 10.05
N GLU A 324 5.49 8.65 10.36
CA GLU A 324 4.76 9.11 11.54
C GLU A 324 5.28 8.53 12.87
N LEU A 325 5.95 7.38 12.83
CA LEU A 325 6.46 6.65 13.97
C LEU A 325 7.99 6.62 13.91
N ASP A 326 8.61 7.48 14.71
CA ASP A 326 10.06 7.59 14.79
C ASP A 326 10.68 6.67 15.87
N GLU A 327 11.99 6.71 16.02
CA GLU A 327 12.74 5.86 16.95
C GLU A 327 12.30 6.05 18.43
N GLU A 328 12.06 7.28 18.85
CA GLU A 328 11.63 7.59 20.22
C GLU A 328 10.21 7.11 20.49
N ALA A 329 9.31 7.25 19.53
CA ALA A 329 7.98 6.68 19.60
C ALA A 329 8.02 5.14 19.68
N ALA A 330 8.92 4.49 18.94
CA ALA A 330 9.12 3.05 19.01
C ALA A 330 9.60 2.60 20.39
N LYS A 331 10.59 3.28 20.97
CA LYS A 331 11.06 3.03 22.35
C LYS A 331 9.93 3.18 23.37
N THR A 332 9.11 4.21 23.21
CA THR A 332 7.96 4.49 24.09
C THR A 332 6.92 3.37 23.99
N LEU A 333 6.55 2.94 22.77
CA LEU A 333 5.64 1.81 22.56
C LEU A 333 6.15 0.54 23.25
N LEU A 334 7.44 0.22 23.07
CA LEU A 334 8.07 -0.96 23.69
C LEU A 334 8.06 -0.87 25.22
N ALA A 335 8.39 0.28 25.79
CA ALA A 335 8.35 0.52 27.22
C ALA A 335 6.94 0.38 27.80
N ASN A 336 5.91 0.73 27.04
CA ASN A 336 4.49 0.63 27.40
C ASN A 336 3.87 -0.74 27.12
N GLY A 337 4.68 -1.76 26.76
CA GLY A 337 4.25 -3.14 26.63
C GLY A 337 3.70 -3.52 25.23
N CYS A 338 3.90 -2.69 24.23
CA CYS A 338 3.53 -3.04 22.85
C CYS A 338 4.44 -4.15 22.31
N TYR A 339 3.85 -5.24 21.83
CA TYR A 339 4.57 -6.36 21.24
C TYR A 339 4.08 -6.77 19.86
N VAL A 340 3.11 -6.05 19.31
CA VAL A 340 2.68 -6.19 17.91
C VAL A 340 2.61 -4.81 17.27
N VAL A 341 3.30 -4.64 16.15
CA VAL A 341 3.17 -3.48 15.27
C VAL A 341 2.91 -3.96 13.86
N ALA A 342 1.79 -3.57 13.26
CA ALA A 342 1.46 -3.89 11.87
C ALA A 342 1.11 -2.62 11.10
N GLU A 343 1.85 -2.35 10.04
CA GLU A 343 1.74 -1.11 9.27
C GLU A 343 0.54 -1.14 8.33
N GLY A 344 -0.45 -0.30 8.59
CA GLY A 344 -1.58 -0.05 7.68
C GLY A 344 -1.25 0.99 6.60
N ALA A 345 -0.46 2.01 6.96
CA ALA A 345 0.05 3.00 6.01
C ALA A 345 1.28 2.48 5.23
N ASN A 346 1.71 3.23 4.23
CA ASN A 346 2.97 2.93 3.53
C ASN A 346 4.13 3.60 4.27
N MET A 347 5.10 2.78 4.72
CA MET A 347 6.31 3.21 5.44
C MET A 347 6.04 4.21 6.60
N PRO A 348 5.13 3.90 7.52
CA PRO A 348 4.82 4.80 8.62
C PRO A 348 5.94 4.84 9.68
N SER A 349 6.73 3.76 9.80
CA SER A 349 7.85 3.68 10.72
C SER A 349 9.15 4.11 10.04
N THR A 350 9.94 4.94 10.72
CA THR A 350 11.30 5.26 10.28
C THR A 350 12.24 4.06 10.42
N LEU A 351 13.36 4.04 9.71
CA LEU A 351 14.36 2.95 9.83
C LEU A 351 14.81 2.74 11.28
N GLY A 352 15.04 3.82 12.03
CA GLY A 352 15.40 3.73 13.45
C GLY A 352 14.31 3.07 14.28
N ALA A 353 13.03 3.33 14.00
CA ALA A 353 11.92 2.65 14.67
C ALA A 353 11.89 1.15 14.34
N VAL A 354 12.04 0.80 13.07
CA VAL A 354 12.07 -0.60 12.60
C VAL A 354 13.22 -1.38 13.29
N GLU A 355 14.41 -0.77 13.40
CA GLU A 355 15.55 -1.38 14.09
C GLU A 355 15.25 -1.66 15.58
N GLN A 356 14.56 -0.72 16.27
CA GLN A 356 14.15 -0.94 17.66
C GLN A 356 13.17 -2.11 17.78
N PHE A 357 12.19 -2.23 16.90
CA PHE A 357 11.23 -3.34 16.91
C PHE A 357 11.89 -4.70 16.64
N ILE A 358 12.78 -4.77 15.65
CA ILE A 358 13.53 -6.00 15.32
C ILE A 358 14.44 -6.39 16.50
N LYS A 359 15.17 -5.43 17.08
CA LYS A 359 16.05 -5.67 18.23
C LYS A 359 15.29 -6.17 19.45
N ALA A 360 14.13 -5.59 19.74
CA ALA A 360 13.26 -6.02 20.82
C ALA A 360 12.62 -7.40 20.57
N GLY A 361 12.60 -7.88 19.33
CA GLY A 361 12.03 -9.18 18.96
C GLY A 361 10.51 -9.22 19.07
N ILE A 362 9.84 -8.09 18.91
CA ILE A 362 8.38 -8.03 18.83
C ILE A 362 7.88 -8.55 17.48
N LEU A 363 6.58 -8.72 17.35
CA LEU A 363 5.92 -9.01 16.08
C LEU A 363 5.76 -7.69 15.31
N TYR A 364 6.67 -7.43 14.37
CA TYR A 364 6.64 -6.25 13.52
C TYR A 364 6.41 -6.64 12.06
N ALA A 365 5.37 -6.10 11.43
CA ALA A 365 5.03 -6.33 10.03
C ALA A 365 5.21 -5.06 9.19
N PRO A 366 6.05 -5.11 8.12
CA PRO A 366 6.21 -3.99 7.21
C PRO A 366 4.96 -3.80 6.33
N GLY A 367 4.67 -2.56 5.95
CA GLY A 367 3.48 -2.21 5.17
C GLY A 367 3.32 -3.01 3.87
N LYS A 368 4.42 -3.34 3.17
CA LYS A 368 4.34 -4.14 1.94
C LYS A 368 3.69 -5.53 2.14
N ALA A 369 3.73 -6.08 3.35
CA ALA A 369 3.05 -7.33 3.70
C ALA A 369 1.69 -7.06 4.35
N SER A 370 1.65 -6.28 5.43
CA SER A 370 0.44 -6.08 6.23
C SER A 370 -0.65 -5.25 5.53
N ASN A 371 -0.28 -4.25 4.71
CA ASN A 371 -1.27 -3.43 3.99
C ASN A 371 -1.57 -3.92 2.56
N ALA A 372 -1.13 -5.11 2.18
CA ALA A 372 -1.35 -5.67 0.85
C ALA A 372 -2.83 -5.97 0.53
N GLY A 373 -3.73 -5.90 1.51
CA GLY A 373 -5.15 -6.15 1.33
C GLY A 373 -5.79 -5.30 0.23
N GLY A 374 -5.42 -4.03 0.12
CA GLY A 374 -5.92 -3.14 -0.92
C GLY A 374 -5.58 -3.60 -2.34
N VAL A 375 -4.34 -3.97 -2.59
CA VAL A 375 -3.93 -4.48 -3.91
C VAL A 375 -4.43 -5.92 -4.15
N ALA A 376 -4.53 -6.73 -3.11
CA ALA A 376 -5.15 -8.05 -3.20
C ALA A 376 -6.60 -7.95 -3.68
N THR A 377 -7.42 -7.09 -3.08
CA THR A 377 -8.80 -6.87 -3.51
C THR A 377 -8.87 -6.23 -4.90
N SER A 378 -7.90 -5.40 -5.28
CA SER A 378 -7.80 -4.94 -6.68
C SER A 378 -7.59 -6.10 -7.66
N GLY A 379 -6.77 -7.08 -7.30
CA GLY A 379 -6.62 -8.31 -8.10
C GLY A 379 -7.88 -9.17 -8.13
N LEU A 380 -8.62 -9.22 -7.03
CA LEU A 380 -9.95 -9.87 -7.01
C LEU A 380 -10.96 -9.12 -7.89
N GLU A 381 -10.91 -7.78 -7.95
CA GLU A 381 -11.71 -6.98 -8.90
C GLU A 381 -11.37 -7.35 -10.35
N MET A 382 -10.08 -7.47 -10.68
CA MET A 382 -9.66 -7.93 -12.01
C MET A 382 -10.23 -9.31 -12.34
N SER A 383 -10.20 -10.25 -11.38
CA SER A 383 -10.74 -11.60 -11.57
C SER A 383 -12.25 -11.57 -11.81
N GLN A 384 -13.01 -10.83 -11.01
CA GLN A 384 -14.45 -10.64 -11.19
C GLN A 384 -14.76 -10.03 -12.57
N ASN A 385 -13.99 -9.04 -13.00
CA ASN A 385 -14.17 -8.41 -14.31
C ASN A 385 -13.87 -9.39 -15.47
N ALA A 386 -12.82 -10.21 -15.33
CA ALA A 386 -12.44 -11.17 -16.37
C ALA A 386 -13.52 -12.24 -16.60
N ILE A 387 -14.18 -12.72 -15.53
CA ILE A 387 -15.27 -13.69 -15.62
C ILE A 387 -16.64 -13.05 -15.76
N ARG A 388 -16.74 -11.71 -15.71
CA ARG A 388 -17.97 -10.90 -15.79
C ARG A 388 -19.01 -11.26 -14.72
N LEU A 389 -18.53 -11.50 -13.50
CA LEU A 389 -19.37 -11.76 -12.32
C LEU A 389 -18.98 -10.80 -11.19
N SER A 390 -19.94 -10.51 -10.32
CA SER A 390 -19.68 -9.83 -9.05
C SER A 390 -19.86 -10.83 -7.92
N TRP A 391 -18.88 -10.89 -7.02
CA TRP A 391 -18.95 -11.76 -5.84
C TRP A 391 -19.66 -11.05 -4.68
N ALA A 392 -20.31 -11.84 -3.82
CA ALA A 392 -20.89 -11.34 -2.58
C ALA A 392 -19.79 -10.82 -1.64
N ARG A 393 -20.19 -9.97 -0.70
CA ARG A 393 -19.27 -9.35 0.28
C ARG A 393 -18.47 -10.40 1.06
N GLU A 394 -19.16 -11.44 1.51
CA GLU A 394 -18.59 -12.54 2.29
C GLU A 394 -17.58 -13.35 1.49
N GLU A 395 -17.82 -13.53 0.20
CA GLU A 395 -16.88 -14.22 -0.69
C GLU A 395 -15.61 -13.42 -0.91
N VAL A 396 -15.71 -12.10 -1.15
CA VAL A 396 -14.54 -11.24 -1.32
C VAL A 396 -13.74 -11.16 -0.02
N ASP A 397 -14.41 -11.01 1.13
CA ASP A 397 -13.75 -10.95 2.45
C ASP A 397 -13.05 -12.28 2.79
N SER A 398 -13.67 -13.42 2.53
CA SER A 398 -13.07 -14.74 2.72
C SER A 398 -11.83 -14.94 1.86
N ARG A 399 -11.85 -14.51 0.59
CA ARG A 399 -10.69 -14.55 -0.31
C ARG A 399 -9.58 -13.62 0.15
N LEU A 400 -9.93 -12.40 0.59
CA LEU A 400 -8.98 -11.45 1.17
C LEU A 400 -8.29 -12.06 2.41
N PHE A 401 -9.07 -12.63 3.33
CA PHE A 401 -8.53 -13.33 4.50
C PHE A 401 -7.54 -14.42 4.10
N GLY A 402 -7.91 -15.31 3.17
CA GLY A 402 -7.04 -16.38 2.68
C GLY A 402 -5.74 -15.85 2.04
N ILE A 403 -5.81 -14.75 1.30
CA ILE A 403 -4.63 -14.10 0.72
C ILE A 403 -3.72 -13.56 1.83
N MET A 404 -4.26 -12.89 2.84
CA MET A 404 -3.45 -12.35 3.94
C MET A 404 -2.79 -13.45 4.77
N GLN A 405 -3.45 -14.60 4.97
CA GLN A 405 -2.84 -15.79 5.57
C GLN A 405 -1.68 -16.31 4.72
N SER A 406 -1.85 -16.43 3.40
CA SER A 406 -0.80 -16.87 2.49
C SER A 406 0.41 -15.92 2.45
N ILE A 407 0.18 -14.60 2.55
CA ILE A 407 1.26 -13.61 2.68
C ILE A 407 2.03 -13.86 3.99
N HIS A 408 1.31 -14.03 5.09
CA HIS A 408 1.92 -14.29 6.39
C HIS A 408 2.76 -15.58 6.38
N GLU A 409 2.23 -16.68 5.86
CA GLU A 409 2.94 -17.96 5.72
C GLU A 409 4.21 -17.82 4.89
N SER A 410 4.14 -17.05 3.79
CA SER A 410 5.31 -16.76 2.95
C SER A 410 6.37 -15.96 3.72
N CYS A 411 5.96 -14.98 4.51
CA CYS A 411 6.87 -14.22 5.36
C CYS A 411 7.50 -15.10 6.44
N LEU A 412 6.75 -16.02 7.04
CA LEU A 412 7.28 -16.98 8.02
C LEU A 412 8.32 -17.91 7.37
N LYS A 413 8.03 -18.45 6.19
CA LYS A 413 8.92 -19.36 5.47
C LYS A 413 10.33 -18.80 5.28
N TYR A 414 10.44 -17.52 5.00
CA TYR A 414 11.71 -16.87 4.67
C TYR A 414 12.26 -15.96 5.78
N GLY A 415 11.43 -15.57 6.74
CA GLY A 415 11.82 -14.65 7.80
C GLY A 415 12.09 -15.31 9.16
N LYS A 416 11.72 -16.59 9.33
CA LYS A 416 11.90 -17.29 10.60
C LYS A 416 13.35 -17.74 10.83
N VAL A 417 13.92 -17.34 11.96
CA VAL A 417 15.26 -17.76 12.40
C VAL A 417 15.16 -18.17 13.87
N GLY A 418 15.21 -19.48 14.14
CA GLY A 418 14.92 -20.02 15.46
C GLY A 418 13.47 -19.73 15.88
N ASP A 419 13.27 -19.13 17.04
CA ASP A 419 11.96 -18.75 17.57
C ASP A 419 11.54 -17.32 17.19
N LYS A 420 12.42 -16.58 16.49
CA LYS A 420 12.15 -15.21 16.05
C LYS A 420 11.76 -15.15 14.58
N VAL A 421 10.94 -14.17 14.24
CA VAL A 421 10.54 -13.91 12.85
C VAL A 421 10.89 -12.46 12.48
N ASN A 422 11.71 -12.32 11.45
CA ASN A 422 11.94 -11.03 10.80
C ASN A 422 11.02 -10.92 9.58
N TYR A 423 9.85 -10.30 9.74
CA TYR A 423 8.86 -10.15 8.69
C TYR A 423 9.32 -9.22 7.55
N VAL A 424 10.27 -8.31 7.80
CA VAL A 424 10.86 -7.46 6.76
C VAL A 424 11.65 -8.32 5.77
N ASN A 425 12.60 -9.11 6.29
CA ASN A 425 13.36 -10.06 5.47
C ASN A 425 12.44 -11.09 4.82
N GLY A 426 11.46 -11.60 5.59
CA GLY A 426 10.48 -12.56 5.09
C GLY A 426 9.71 -12.05 3.87
N ALA A 427 9.19 -10.83 3.94
CA ALA A 427 8.44 -10.21 2.85
C ALA A 427 9.33 -9.93 1.62
N ASN A 428 10.52 -9.36 1.83
CA ASN A 428 11.44 -9.05 0.73
C ASN A 428 11.91 -10.33 0.01
N ILE A 429 12.32 -11.36 0.75
CA ILE A 429 12.80 -12.62 0.17
C ILE A 429 11.64 -13.37 -0.51
N ALA A 430 10.45 -13.46 0.12
CA ALA A 430 9.30 -14.14 -0.48
C ALA A 430 8.88 -13.52 -1.81
N GLY A 431 8.76 -12.18 -1.84
CA GLY A 431 8.45 -11.44 -3.06
C GLY A 431 9.51 -11.62 -4.15
N PHE A 432 10.78 -11.50 -3.76
CA PHE A 432 11.91 -11.70 -4.66
C PHE A 432 11.91 -13.11 -5.27
N VAL A 433 11.83 -14.16 -4.47
CA VAL A 433 11.90 -15.54 -4.94
C VAL A 433 10.83 -15.82 -5.99
N LYS A 434 9.60 -15.39 -5.77
CA LYS A 434 8.49 -15.61 -6.71
C LYS A 434 8.76 -14.95 -8.07
N VAL A 435 9.21 -13.70 -8.07
CA VAL A 435 9.50 -12.95 -9.29
C VAL A 435 10.75 -13.52 -9.98
N ALA A 436 11.81 -13.77 -9.22
CA ALA A 436 13.07 -14.30 -9.72
C ALA A 436 12.92 -15.69 -10.35
N ASP A 437 12.18 -16.60 -9.72
CA ASP A 437 11.92 -17.93 -10.28
C ASP A 437 11.12 -17.84 -11.58
N ALA A 438 10.13 -16.94 -11.66
CA ALA A 438 9.39 -16.70 -12.91
C ALA A 438 10.29 -16.14 -14.01
N MET A 439 11.15 -15.15 -13.70
CA MET A 439 12.10 -14.58 -14.65
C MET A 439 13.11 -15.63 -15.18
N LEU A 440 13.61 -16.51 -14.29
CA LEU A 440 14.52 -17.58 -14.67
C LEU A 440 13.84 -18.63 -15.56
N ALA A 441 12.57 -18.94 -15.28
CA ALA A 441 11.80 -19.92 -16.04
C ALA A 441 11.39 -19.42 -17.44
N GLN A 442 11.15 -18.10 -17.56
CA GLN A 442 10.71 -17.49 -18.84
C GLN A 442 11.88 -17.08 -19.75
N GLY A 443 13.11 -17.04 -19.21
CA GLY A 443 14.29 -16.59 -19.94
C GLY A 443 14.48 -15.08 -19.92
N PHE A 444 15.00 -14.50 -21.05
CA PHE A 444 15.33 -13.08 -21.18
C PHE A 444 15.14 -12.57 -22.61
#